data_f01da585b9262c5e7502e50993fa9702
#
_entry.id   f01da585b9262c5e7502e50993fa9702
#
_cell.length_a   1.000
_cell.length_b   1.000
_cell.length_c   1.000
_cell.angle_alpha   90.00
_cell.angle_beta   90.00
_cell.angle_gamma   90.00
#
_symmetry.space_group_name_H-M   'P 1'
#
loop_
_entity.id
_entity.type
_entity.pdbx_description
1 polymer ?
#
loop_
_entity_poly.entity_id
_entity_poly.type
_entity_poly.pdbx_seq_one_letter_code
_entity_poly.pdbx_strand_id
1 'polypeptide(L)'
;AQVEVAERVGPLHRRPPPGHAPDHVALYDPEAGLFFGGDLFLGVRASLATPGFDLQALLQSLRRALALKPRAFYCAHAGPLQAPLEALQAKLDFLEGKREEALRLKARGLTPKEALRRLFGGESPLALLSGGEMSRLAFVEALMMEP
;
A
#
# COMPACT_ATOMS: atom_id res chain seq x y z
N ALA A 1 -12.08 -6.78 -19.60
CA ALA A 1 -12.34 -8.21 -19.52
C ALA A 1 -11.96 -8.68 -18.12
N GLN A 2 -12.95 -9.14 -17.33
CA GLN A 2 -12.67 -9.82 -16.08
C GLN A 2 -12.02 -11.15 -16.42
N VAL A 3 -10.75 -11.29 -16.09
CA VAL A 3 -10.10 -12.60 -16.11
C VAL A 3 -10.60 -13.33 -14.87
N GLU A 4 -11.47 -14.31 -15.09
CA GLU A 4 -11.87 -15.24 -14.04
C GLU A 4 -10.63 -16.05 -13.65
N VAL A 5 -10.13 -15.84 -12.48
CA VAL A 5 -8.88 -16.45 -12.07
C VAL A 5 -9.15 -17.43 -10.97
N ALA A 6 -8.74 -18.66 -11.21
CA ALA A 6 -8.83 -19.74 -10.23
C ALA A 6 -8.26 -19.29 -8.88
N GLU A 7 -8.98 -19.58 -7.78
CA GLU A 7 -8.53 -19.30 -6.41
C GLU A 7 -7.19 -19.97 -6.09
N ARG A 8 -6.78 -20.93 -6.90
CA ARG A 8 -5.59 -21.74 -6.67
C ARG A 8 -4.82 -21.98 -7.96
N VAL A 9 -3.55 -21.65 -7.97
CA VAL A 9 -2.63 -21.96 -9.06
C VAL A 9 -1.59 -22.94 -8.52
N GLY A 10 -1.78 -24.24 -8.77
CA GLY A 10 -0.96 -25.27 -8.15
C GLY A 10 -1.07 -25.23 -6.63
N PRO A 11 0.04 -25.24 -5.87
CA PRO A 11 0.04 -25.09 -4.42
C PRO A 11 -0.24 -23.64 -3.96
N LEU A 12 -0.25 -22.66 -4.88
CA LEU A 12 -0.38 -21.24 -4.55
C LEU A 12 -1.85 -20.84 -4.42
N HIS A 13 -2.15 -20.18 -3.33
CA HIS A 13 -3.45 -19.52 -3.13
C HIS A 13 -3.40 -18.10 -3.69
N ARG A 14 -4.31 -17.80 -4.58
CA ARG A 14 -4.47 -16.49 -5.16
C ARG A 14 -5.39 -15.64 -4.31
N ARG A 15 -4.92 -14.45 -3.93
CA ARG A 15 -5.72 -13.47 -3.22
C ARG A 15 -5.55 -12.11 -3.89
N PRO A 16 -6.62 -11.52 -4.44
CA PRO A 16 -6.53 -10.14 -4.88
C PRO A 16 -6.34 -9.25 -3.65
N PRO A 17 -5.23 -8.48 -3.57
CA PRO A 17 -5.14 -7.43 -2.56
C PRO A 17 -6.03 -6.28 -2.99
N PRO A 18 -7.08 -5.94 -2.22
CA PRO A 18 -7.85 -4.74 -2.51
C PRO A 18 -6.98 -3.49 -2.32
N GLY A 19 -7.23 -2.44 -3.11
CA GLY A 19 -6.62 -1.13 -2.96
C GLY A 19 -5.50 -0.78 -3.92
N HIS A 20 -5.05 -1.74 -4.75
CA HIS A 20 -4.18 -1.49 -5.89
C HIS A 20 -4.99 -1.61 -7.19
N ALA A 21 -4.33 -1.71 -8.35
CA ALA A 21 -5.07 -1.92 -9.60
C ALA A 21 -6.01 -3.13 -9.49
N PRO A 22 -7.21 -3.11 -10.11
CA PRO A 22 -8.20 -4.17 -9.98
C PRO A 22 -7.72 -5.56 -10.43
N ASP A 23 -6.67 -5.59 -11.24
CA ASP A 23 -6.02 -6.79 -11.75
C ASP A 23 -4.81 -7.22 -10.92
N HIS A 24 -4.45 -6.49 -9.89
CA HIS A 24 -3.32 -6.81 -9.01
C HIS A 24 -3.63 -8.04 -8.16
N VAL A 25 -2.71 -8.98 -8.13
CA VAL A 25 -2.87 -10.27 -7.45
C VAL A 25 -1.67 -10.56 -6.57
N ALA A 26 -1.94 -11.04 -5.37
CA ALA A 26 -0.95 -11.67 -4.52
C ALA A 26 -1.11 -13.19 -4.54
N LEU A 27 0.01 -13.90 -4.45
CA LEU A 27 0.05 -15.35 -4.38
C LEU A 27 0.64 -15.77 -3.04
N TYR A 28 0.05 -16.78 -2.41
CA TYR A 28 0.53 -17.31 -1.15
C TYR A 28 0.59 -18.84 -1.18
N ASP A 29 1.76 -19.38 -0.82
CA ASP A 29 1.97 -20.80 -0.59
C ASP A 29 1.97 -21.08 0.91
N PRO A 30 0.90 -21.69 1.46
CA PRO A 30 0.81 -21.93 2.89
C PRO A 30 1.77 -23.02 3.40
N GLU A 31 2.18 -23.96 2.56
CA GLU A 31 3.10 -25.04 2.95
C GLU A 31 4.54 -24.51 3.09
N ALA A 32 4.99 -23.73 2.11
CA ALA A 32 6.31 -23.13 2.13
C ALA A 32 6.38 -21.82 2.92
N GLY A 33 5.22 -21.17 3.19
CA GLY A 33 5.15 -19.88 3.83
C GLY A 33 5.65 -18.75 2.93
N LEU A 34 5.50 -18.90 1.61
CA LEU A 34 5.96 -17.95 0.60
C LEU A 34 4.83 -17.02 0.19
N PHE A 35 5.07 -15.72 0.24
CA PHE A 35 4.12 -14.69 -0.19
C PHE A 35 4.72 -13.86 -1.34
N PHE A 36 4.03 -13.82 -2.46
CA PHE A 36 4.36 -12.98 -3.61
C PHE A 36 3.38 -11.83 -3.65
N GLY A 37 3.80 -10.68 -3.15
CA GLY A 37 2.92 -9.54 -2.91
C GLY A 37 2.76 -8.59 -4.09
N GLY A 38 3.48 -8.81 -5.20
CA GLY A 38 3.47 -7.85 -6.31
C GLY A 38 3.84 -6.46 -5.83
N ASP A 39 2.96 -5.49 -6.04
CA ASP A 39 3.16 -4.09 -5.64
C ASP A 39 2.61 -3.75 -4.25
N LEU A 40 2.20 -4.74 -3.47
CA LEU A 40 1.57 -4.50 -2.16
C LEU A 40 2.47 -3.74 -1.19
N PHE A 41 3.75 -4.06 -1.16
CA PHE A 41 4.67 -3.47 -0.19
C PHE A 41 5.30 -2.16 -0.66
N LEU A 42 5.96 -2.12 -1.79
CA LEU A 42 6.65 -0.98 -2.42
C LEU A 42 7.66 -0.23 -1.53
N GLY A 43 7.84 -0.64 -0.30
CA GLY A 43 8.67 0.02 0.70
C GLY A 43 7.85 0.57 1.87
N VAL A 44 8.47 0.62 3.05
CA VAL A 44 7.81 1.05 4.30
C VAL A 44 7.27 2.48 4.19
N ARG A 45 8.05 3.38 3.60
CA ARG A 45 7.75 4.81 3.53
C ARG A 45 7.27 5.26 2.14
N ALA A 46 6.80 4.33 1.31
CA ALA A 46 6.22 4.68 0.03
C ALA A 46 4.99 5.60 0.24
N SER A 47 5.04 6.78 -0.36
CA SER A 47 4.09 7.87 -0.14
C SER A 47 3.56 8.48 -1.42
N LEU A 48 3.60 7.72 -2.51
CA LEU A 48 3.04 8.10 -3.80
C LEU A 48 1.79 7.28 -4.08
N ALA A 49 0.78 7.93 -4.64
CA ALA A 49 -0.45 7.28 -5.05
C ALA A 49 -0.98 7.86 -6.36
N THR A 50 -1.80 7.07 -7.03
CA THR A 50 -2.62 7.52 -8.15
C THR A 50 -3.91 8.13 -7.61
N PRO A 51 -4.58 9.03 -8.37
CA PRO A 51 -5.89 9.52 -7.98
C PRO A 51 -6.87 8.35 -7.77
N GLY A 52 -7.66 8.43 -6.70
CA GLY A 52 -8.60 7.35 -6.36
C GLY A 52 -7.98 6.15 -5.62
N PHE A 53 -6.73 6.26 -5.19
CA PHE A 53 -6.08 5.25 -4.36
C PHE A 53 -6.88 4.97 -3.08
N ASP A 54 -7.14 3.69 -2.80
CA ASP A 54 -7.90 3.24 -1.65
C ASP A 54 -6.96 2.80 -0.51
N LEU A 55 -6.74 3.70 0.43
CA LEU A 55 -5.89 3.44 1.60
C LEU A 55 -6.47 2.34 2.51
N GLN A 56 -7.79 2.30 2.70
CA GLN A 56 -8.42 1.28 3.55
C GLN A 56 -8.19 -0.12 3.00
N ALA A 57 -8.33 -0.28 1.70
CA ALA A 57 -8.08 -1.53 1.04
C ALA A 57 -6.61 -1.96 1.15
N LEU A 58 -5.67 -1.02 1.04
CA LEU A 58 -4.24 -1.30 1.27
C LEU A 58 -3.98 -1.75 2.71
N LEU A 59 -4.53 -1.04 3.70
CA LEU A 59 -4.37 -1.40 5.12
C LEU A 59 -4.91 -2.80 5.41
N GLN A 60 -6.09 -3.13 4.86
CA GLN A 60 -6.66 -4.47 4.99
C GLN A 60 -5.77 -5.54 4.36
N SER A 61 -5.22 -5.29 3.18
CA SER A 61 -4.32 -6.23 2.49
C SER A 61 -3.04 -6.47 3.28
N LEU A 62 -2.45 -5.41 3.84
CA LEU A 62 -1.25 -5.53 4.69
C LEU A 62 -1.55 -6.32 5.97
N ARG A 63 -2.69 -6.08 6.61
CA ARG A 63 -3.09 -6.84 7.81
C ARG A 63 -3.32 -8.32 7.50
N ARG A 64 -3.92 -8.62 6.36
CA ARG A 64 -4.10 -10.02 5.90
C ARG A 64 -2.76 -10.70 5.63
N ALA A 65 -1.85 -10.02 4.93
CA ALA A 65 -0.51 -10.54 4.67
C ALA A 65 0.23 -10.81 5.98
N LEU A 66 0.15 -9.88 6.93
CA LEU A 66 0.78 -10.03 8.25
C LEU A 66 0.17 -11.19 9.05
N ALA A 67 -1.16 -11.36 9.00
CA ALA A 67 -1.86 -12.45 9.70
C ALA A 67 -1.49 -13.84 9.16
N LEU A 68 -1.10 -13.95 7.91
CA LEU A 68 -0.61 -15.20 7.32
C LEU A 68 0.79 -15.58 7.82
N LYS A 69 1.51 -14.66 8.45
CA LYS A 69 2.87 -14.85 9.00
C LYS A 69 3.82 -15.50 7.98
N PRO A 70 4.00 -14.88 6.78
CA PRO A 70 4.85 -15.47 5.75
C PRO A 70 6.30 -15.57 6.24
N ARG A 71 6.94 -16.69 5.90
CA ARG A 71 8.38 -16.88 6.16
C ARG A 71 9.23 -16.09 5.19
N ALA A 72 8.75 -15.94 3.95
CA ALA A 72 9.38 -15.13 2.93
C ALA A 72 8.32 -14.31 2.20
N PHE A 73 8.66 -13.08 1.86
CA PHE A 73 7.81 -12.14 1.14
C PHE A 73 8.60 -11.54 -0.02
N TYR A 74 8.09 -11.70 -1.21
CA TYR A 74 8.69 -11.19 -2.45
C TYR A 74 7.86 -10.01 -2.97
N CYS A 75 8.50 -8.85 -3.09
CA CYS A 75 7.92 -7.65 -3.67
C CYS A 75 8.41 -7.49 -5.11
N ALA A 76 7.54 -7.05 -6.02
CA ALA A 76 7.88 -6.89 -7.43
C ALA A 76 9.03 -5.89 -7.65
N HIS A 77 9.11 -4.83 -6.86
CA HIS A 77 10.12 -3.77 -7.01
C HIS A 77 11.27 -3.85 -6.01
N ALA A 78 11.04 -4.41 -4.83
CA ALA A 78 12.05 -4.49 -3.77
C ALA A 78 12.69 -5.89 -3.65
N GLY A 79 12.18 -6.88 -4.40
CA GLY A 79 12.63 -8.26 -4.28
C GLY A 79 12.23 -8.90 -2.94
N PRO A 80 13.04 -9.85 -2.43
CA PRO A 80 12.76 -10.50 -1.17
C PRO A 80 12.97 -9.55 0.02
N LEU A 81 12.02 -9.54 0.95
CA LEU A 81 12.14 -8.78 2.20
C LEU A 81 12.99 -9.57 3.20
N GLN A 82 13.96 -8.91 3.84
CA GLN A 82 14.86 -9.52 4.82
C GLN A 82 14.12 -10.00 6.08
N ALA A 83 13.21 -9.18 6.60
CA ALA A 83 12.41 -9.47 7.77
C ALA A 83 10.95 -9.12 7.45
N PRO A 84 10.20 -10.03 6.78
CA PRO A 84 8.90 -9.69 6.21
C PRO A 84 7.88 -9.24 7.25
N LEU A 85 7.79 -9.89 8.40
CA LEU A 85 6.81 -9.52 9.43
C LEU A 85 7.11 -8.12 9.99
N GLU A 86 8.36 -7.83 10.27
CA GLU A 86 8.81 -6.53 10.78
C GLU A 86 8.59 -5.43 9.73
N ALA A 87 8.91 -5.71 8.46
CA ALA A 87 8.73 -4.75 7.37
C ALA A 87 7.25 -4.44 7.12
N LEU A 88 6.38 -5.45 7.11
CA LEU A 88 4.94 -5.27 6.94
C LEU A 88 4.33 -4.50 8.12
N GLN A 89 4.74 -4.81 9.36
CA GLN A 89 4.29 -4.09 10.54
C GLN A 89 4.77 -2.64 10.52
N ALA A 90 6.02 -2.40 10.15
CA ALA A 90 6.56 -1.04 10.03
C ALA A 90 5.80 -0.21 8.99
N LYS A 91 5.41 -0.82 7.86
CA LYS A 91 4.58 -0.15 6.86
C LYS A 91 3.19 0.19 7.40
N LEU A 92 2.53 -0.75 8.09
CA LEU A 92 1.25 -0.49 8.74
C LEU A 92 1.35 0.68 9.72
N ASP A 93 2.34 0.66 10.59
CA ASP A 93 2.56 1.72 11.58
C ASP A 93 2.81 3.08 10.93
N PHE A 94 3.59 3.10 9.86
CA PHE A 94 3.82 4.33 9.08
C PHE A 94 2.53 4.87 8.48
N LEU A 95 1.74 4.03 7.81
CA LEU A 95 0.48 4.44 7.17
C LEU A 95 -0.56 4.91 8.19
N GLU A 96 -0.74 4.16 9.27
CA GLU A 96 -1.68 4.50 10.34
C GLU A 96 -1.27 5.78 11.07
N GLY A 97 0.01 5.96 11.34
CA GLY A 97 0.56 7.17 11.95
C GLY A 97 0.37 8.40 11.07
N LYS A 98 0.66 8.28 9.77
CA LYS A 98 0.45 9.38 8.81
C LYS A 98 -1.03 9.69 8.61
N ARG A 99 -1.88 8.69 8.61
CA ARG A 99 -3.33 8.89 8.56
C ARG A 99 -3.85 9.66 9.77
N GLU A 100 -3.47 9.24 10.96
CA GLU A 100 -3.86 9.92 12.20
C GLU A 100 -3.42 11.38 12.20
N GLU A 101 -2.19 11.65 11.79
CA GLU A 101 -1.64 12.99 11.65
C GLU A 101 -2.41 13.82 10.60
N ALA A 102 -2.70 13.22 9.44
CA ALA A 102 -3.47 13.87 8.38
C ALA A 102 -4.91 14.22 8.81
N LEU A 103 -5.57 13.32 9.52
CA LEU A 103 -6.93 13.57 10.04
C LEU A 103 -6.94 14.67 11.10
N ARG A 104 -5.92 14.76 11.94
CA ARG A 104 -5.75 15.89 12.87
C ARG A 104 -5.60 17.23 12.15
N LEU A 105 -4.80 17.26 11.07
CA LEU A 105 -4.64 18.46 10.25
C LEU A 105 -5.95 18.83 9.56
N LYS A 106 -6.69 17.86 9.05
CA LYS A 106 -8.02 18.06 8.45
C LYS A 106 -9.00 18.66 9.48
N ALA A 107 -9.03 18.14 10.69
CA ALA A 107 -9.88 18.64 11.77
C ALA A 107 -9.55 20.10 12.14
N ARG A 108 -8.31 20.54 11.91
CA ARG A 108 -7.86 21.92 12.06
C ARG A 108 -8.16 22.82 10.85
N GLY A 109 -8.78 22.28 9.81
CA GLY A 109 -9.20 23.01 8.63
C GLY A 109 -8.16 23.12 7.53
N LEU A 110 -7.05 22.35 7.60
CA LEU A 110 -6.04 22.36 6.54
C LEU A 110 -6.55 21.65 5.28
N THR A 111 -6.21 22.22 4.12
CA THR A 111 -6.43 21.59 2.83
C THR A 111 -5.42 20.45 2.59
N PRO A 112 -5.67 19.53 1.65
CA PRO A 112 -4.68 18.50 1.30
C PRO A 112 -3.31 19.06 0.89
N LYS A 113 -3.25 20.18 0.19
CA LYS A 113 -1.99 20.84 -0.18
C LYS A 113 -1.23 21.38 1.02
N GLU A 114 -1.93 21.95 1.98
CA GLU A 114 -1.34 22.43 3.24
C GLU A 114 -0.86 21.28 4.09
N ALA A 115 -1.66 20.21 4.18
CA ALA A 115 -1.29 18.98 4.88
C ALA A 115 -0.08 18.30 4.24
N LEU A 116 0.02 18.27 2.92
CA LEU A 116 1.17 17.74 2.19
C LEU A 116 2.48 18.41 2.64
N ARG A 117 2.48 19.72 2.78
CA ARG A 117 3.68 20.45 3.25
C ARG A 117 4.04 20.09 4.68
N ARG A 118 3.06 19.90 5.54
CA ARG A 118 3.27 19.51 6.96
C ARG A 118 3.75 18.08 7.10
N LEU A 119 3.16 17.16 6.33
CA LEU A 119 3.45 15.72 6.45
C LEU A 119 4.74 15.30 5.75
N PHE A 120 5.05 15.91 4.59
CA PHE A 120 6.13 15.47 3.70
C PHE A 120 7.04 16.59 3.22
N GLY A 121 6.81 17.84 3.60
CA GLY A 121 7.61 18.99 3.18
C GLY A 121 7.36 19.45 1.74
N GLY A 122 6.49 18.77 1.00
CA GLY A 122 6.16 19.12 -0.37
C GLY A 122 6.02 17.91 -1.30
N GLU A 123 5.80 18.17 -2.57
CA GLU A 123 5.58 17.17 -3.59
C GLU A 123 6.87 16.43 -4.00
N SER A 124 6.71 15.22 -4.51
CA SER A 124 7.81 14.42 -5.05
C SER A 124 8.17 14.86 -6.48
N PRO A 125 9.47 14.86 -6.85
CA PRO A 125 9.88 15.07 -8.24
C PRO A 125 9.25 14.09 -9.23
N LEU A 126 8.92 12.88 -8.78
CA LEU A 126 8.24 11.87 -9.60
C LEU A 126 6.83 12.30 -10.03
N ALA A 127 6.17 13.18 -9.28
CA ALA A 127 4.88 13.72 -9.69
C ALA A 127 4.97 14.52 -11.01
N LEU A 128 6.05 15.26 -11.16
CA LEU A 128 6.32 16.00 -12.40
C LEU A 128 6.65 15.05 -13.56
N LEU A 129 7.47 14.03 -13.31
CA LEU A 129 7.91 13.06 -14.32
C LEU A 129 6.77 12.16 -14.79
N SER A 130 5.80 11.87 -13.95
CA SER A 130 4.62 11.07 -14.30
C SER A 130 3.45 11.88 -14.88
N GLY A 131 3.63 13.19 -15.08
CA GLY A 131 2.53 14.06 -15.52
C GLY A 131 1.40 14.20 -14.50
N GLY A 132 1.69 13.95 -13.22
CA GLY A 132 0.71 14.01 -12.12
C GLY A 132 -0.04 12.69 -11.86
N GLU A 133 0.27 11.62 -12.61
CA GLU A 133 -0.38 10.32 -12.41
C GLU A 133 -0.05 9.70 -11.05
N MET A 134 1.17 9.94 -10.55
CA MET A 134 1.61 9.50 -9.23
C MET A 134 2.09 10.69 -8.42
N SER A 135 1.48 10.96 -7.27
CA SER A 135 1.82 12.11 -6.45
C SER A 135 1.66 11.85 -4.96
N ARG A 136 2.39 12.62 -4.15
CA ARG A 136 2.16 12.69 -2.71
C ARG A 136 0.84 13.36 -2.38
N LEU A 137 0.38 14.29 -3.22
CA LEU A 137 -0.92 14.94 -3.03
C LEU A 137 -2.05 13.90 -3.08
N ALA A 138 -2.07 13.02 -4.07
CA ALA A 138 -3.06 11.94 -4.14
C ALA A 138 -2.98 11.01 -2.92
N PHE A 139 -1.79 10.74 -2.43
CA PHE A 139 -1.59 9.97 -1.21
C PHE A 139 -2.16 10.68 0.03
N VAL A 140 -1.89 11.98 0.18
CA VAL A 140 -2.43 12.79 1.29
C VAL A 140 -3.95 12.88 1.22
N GLU A 141 -4.52 13.05 0.03
CA GLU A 141 -5.98 13.03 -0.16
C GLU A 141 -6.59 11.73 0.34
N ALA A 142 -5.95 10.59 0.04
CA ALA A 142 -6.37 9.28 0.54
C ALA A 142 -6.24 9.17 2.07
N LEU A 143 -5.17 9.72 2.65
CA LEU A 143 -5.00 9.78 4.12
C LEU A 143 -6.10 10.59 4.81
N MET A 144 -6.59 11.65 4.17
CA MET A 144 -7.60 12.55 4.72
C MET A 144 -9.04 12.11 4.47
N MET A 145 -9.24 11.04 3.71
CA MET A 145 -10.56 10.42 3.57
C MET A 145 -10.93 9.70 4.86
N GLU A 146 -12.15 9.95 5.34
CA GLU A 146 -12.71 9.19 6.46
C GLU A 146 -13.16 7.80 5.97
N PRO A 147 -13.04 6.76 6.84
CA PRO A 147 -13.49 5.43 6.50
C PRO A 147 -15.01 5.32 6.32
#